data_ed2af258e8ee48b57c534de94e505745
#
_entry.id   ed2af258e8ee48b57c534de94e505745
#
_cell.length_a   1.000
_cell.length_b   1.000
_cell.length_c   1.000
_cell.angle_alpha   90.00
_cell.angle_beta   90.00
_cell.angle_gamma   90.00
#
_symmetry.space_group_name_H-M   'P 1'
#
loop_
_entity.id
_entity.type
_entity.pdbx_description
1 polymer ?
#
loop_
_entity_poly.entity_id
_entity_poly.type
_entity_poly.pdbx_seq_one_letter_code
_entity_poly.pdbx_strand_id
1 'polypeptide(L)'
;MFGIRSGTPQPGYTITGQIGAVQLRAYAKRLAAETTVAGGEIDSRSTGFRRLASYIFGANTKPGGGSGKIQMTAPVEQDGASGRRIAMTAPVAQQGGDGRWTIRFFLPSGMTMATAPRPRDPSVHLVEVPAVTMAVLRFSGSPGARAVAAHSERLLAILADSPWKPDGPVVAWFYDPPWTLPWLRRNEVAVPVEHRERR
;
A
#
# COMPACT_ATOMS: atom_id res chain seq x y z
N MET A 1 18.99 -18.19 9.30
CA MET A 1 17.70 -18.57 8.66
C MET A 1 17.15 -17.33 8.01
N PHE A 2 17.22 -17.23 6.69
CA PHE A 2 16.79 -16.07 5.92
C PHE A 2 15.26 -15.97 5.99
N GLY A 3 14.75 -14.75 6.25
CA GLY A 3 13.32 -14.50 6.34
C GLY A 3 12.58 -15.01 5.10
N ILE A 4 11.49 -15.74 5.31
CA ILE A 4 10.70 -16.41 4.27
C ILE A 4 9.98 -15.35 3.43
N ARG A 5 10.68 -14.79 2.43
CA ARG A 5 10.10 -14.01 1.34
C ARG A 5 9.90 -14.83 0.08
N SER A 6 10.47 -16.03 0.03
CA SER A 6 10.30 -16.96 -1.07
C SER A 6 8.92 -17.59 -0.97
N GLY A 7 7.96 -17.11 -1.76
CA GLY A 7 6.67 -17.74 -1.90
C GLY A 7 5.44 -16.84 -1.71
N THR A 8 5.56 -15.62 -1.15
CA THR A 8 4.42 -14.71 -1.11
C THR A 8 4.37 -13.91 -2.41
N PRO A 9 3.32 -14.08 -3.25
CA PRO A 9 3.17 -13.32 -4.48
C PRO A 9 3.16 -11.81 -4.22
N GLN A 10 3.72 -11.06 -5.14
CA GLN A 10 3.70 -9.59 -5.13
C GLN A 10 3.05 -9.11 -6.42
N PRO A 11 2.36 -7.96 -6.41
CA PRO A 11 1.92 -7.33 -7.65
C PRO A 11 3.13 -7.09 -8.54
N GLY A 12 3.03 -7.53 -9.80
CA GLY A 12 4.08 -7.28 -10.78
C GLY A 12 4.24 -5.78 -11.04
N TYR A 13 5.48 -5.34 -11.22
CA TYR A 13 5.82 -3.99 -11.64
C TYR A 13 7.04 -4.01 -12.57
N THR A 14 7.14 -2.97 -13.37
CA THR A 14 8.33 -2.71 -14.19
C THR A 14 9.09 -1.53 -13.58
N ILE A 15 10.40 -1.67 -13.37
CA ILE A 15 11.25 -0.55 -12.97
C ILE A 15 11.48 0.29 -14.23
N THR A 16 11.00 1.53 -14.22
CA THR A 16 11.08 2.47 -15.34
C THR A 16 12.19 3.51 -15.17
N GLY A 17 12.75 3.60 -13.95
CA GLY A 17 13.84 4.52 -13.65
C GLY A 17 14.28 4.46 -12.18
N GLN A 18 15.32 5.24 -11.87
CA GLN A 18 15.85 5.37 -10.52
C GLN A 18 16.36 6.77 -10.27
N ILE A 19 16.13 7.31 -9.07
CA ILE A 19 16.60 8.62 -8.61
C ILE A 19 17.28 8.40 -7.25
N GLY A 20 18.59 8.29 -7.24
CA GLY A 20 19.32 7.91 -6.04
C GLY A 20 18.83 6.58 -5.46
N ALA A 21 18.29 6.61 -4.24
CA ALA A 21 17.72 5.44 -3.57
C ALA A 21 16.25 5.16 -3.93
N VAL A 22 15.61 6.01 -4.72
CA VAL A 22 14.20 5.91 -5.09
C VAL A 22 14.08 5.17 -6.42
N GLN A 23 13.24 4.13 -6.47
CA GLN A 23 12.87 3.43 -7.69
C GLN A 23 11.57 3.98 -8.25
N LEU A 24 11.52 4.20 -9.56
CA LEU A 24 10.28 4.46 -10.29
C LEU A 24 9.73 3.14 -10.79
N ARG A 25 8.52 2.80 -10.35
CA ARG A 25 7.87 1.51 -10.66
C ARG A 25 6.54 1.74 -11.34
N ALA A 26 6.37 1.22 -12.54
CA ALA A 26 5.08 1.18 -13.23
C ALA A 26 4.31 -0.07 -12.80
N TYR A 27 3.12 0.12 -12.29
CA TYR A 27 2.16 -0.93 -11.94
C TYR A 27 1.02 -0.92 -12.94
N ALA A 28 0.64 -2.11 -13.43
CA ALA A 28 -0.61 -2.29 -14.16
C ALA A 28 -1.83 -2.12 -13.24
N LYS A 29 -3.02 -2.05 -13.81
CA LYS A 29 -4.29 -2.10 -13.06
C LYS A 29 -4.32 -3.34 -12.16
N ARG A 30 -4.70 -3.17 -10.90
CA ARG A 30 -4.75 -4.22 -9.88
C ARG A 30 -6.09 -4.23 -9.18
N LEU A 31 -6.48 -5.37 -8.66
CA LEU A 31 -7.61 -5.49 -7.76
C LEU A 31 -7.11 -5.52 -6.31
N ALA A 32 -7.78 -4.83 -5.42
CA ALA A 32 -7.48 -4.85 -3.99
C ALA A 32 -8.76 -5.05 -3.16
N ALA A 33 -8.60 -5.65 -1.99
CA ALA A 33 -9.57 -5.56 -0.92
C ALA A 33 -9.13 -4.47 0.05
N GLU A 34 -10.01 -3.56 0.41
CA GLU A 34 -9.70 -2.47 1.33
C GLU A 34 -10.71 -2.36 2.47
N THR A 35 -10.25 -1.80 3.57
CA THR A 35 -11.10 -1.41 4.72
C THR A 35 -10.59 -0.12 5.31
N THR A 36 -11.50 0.74 5.77
CA THR A 36 -11.16 1.97 6.48
C THR A 36 -11.44 1.80 7.97
N VAL A 37 -10.47 2.17 8.80
CA VAL A 37 -10.53 2.05 10.26
C VAL A 37 -10.21 3.39 10.88
N ALA A 38 -11.02 3.83 11.84
CA ALA A 38 -10.75 4.99 12.67
C ALA A 38 -9.85 4.63 13.85
N GLY A 39 -8.97 5.54 14.25
CA GLY A 39 -8.08 5.36 15.41
C GLY A 39 -6.62 5.70 15.13
N GLY A 40 -5.74 5.29 16.04
CA GLY A 40 -4.30 5.44 15.88
C GLY A 40 -3.75 4.57 14.73
N GLU A 41 -2.65 5.01 14.13
CA GLU A 41 -2.06 4.35 12.96
C GLU A 41 -1.80 2.84 13.16
N ILE A 42 -1.20 2.47 14.28
CA ILE A 42 -0.81 1.08 14.57
C ILE A 42 -2.05 0.21 14.84
N ASP A 43 -2.99 0.72 15.63
CA ASP A 43 -4.22 -0.01 15.97
C ASP A 43 -5.12 -0.20 14.75
N SER A 44 -5.22 0.83 13.92
CA SER A 44 -5.96 0.79 12.67
C SER A 44 -5.35 -0.21 11.69
N ARG A 45 -4.02 -0.27 11.60
CA ARG A 45 -3.31 -1.28 10.80
C ARG A 45 -3.63 -2.70 11.26
N SER A 46 -3.55 -2.95 12.58
CA SER A 46 -3.83 -4.25 13.17
C SER A 46 -5.28 -4.67 12.97
N THR A 47 -6.22 -3.75 13.12
CA THR A 47 -7.66 -4.00 12.92
C THR A 47 -7.97 -4.24 11.44
N GLY A 48 -7.46 -3.40 10.55
CA GLY A 48 -7.64 -3.54 9.10
C GLY A 48 -7.04 -4.84 8.58
N PHE A 49 -5.82 -5.19 9.05
CA PHE A 49 -5.19 -6.46 8.72
C PHE A 49 -6.09 -7.65 9.09
N ARG A 50 -6.65 -7.69 10.31
CA ARG A 50 -7.52 -8.80 10.74
C ARG A 50 -8.78 -8.92 9.89
N ARG A 51 -9.43 -7.81 9.52
CA ARG A 51 -10.61 -7.81 8.64
C ARG A 51 -10.28 -8.37 7.25
N LEU A 52 -9.21 -7.87 6.64
CA LEU A 52 -8.78 -8.31 5.32
C LEU A 52 -8.25 -9.75 5.32
N ALA A 53 -7.54 -10.15 6.38
CA ALA A 53 -7.11 -11.54 6.58
C ALA A 53 -8.34 -12.48 6.69
N SER A 54 -9.35 -12.10 7.47
CA SER A 54 -10.61 -12.86 7.55
C SER A 54 -11.23 -13.06 6.16
N TYR A 55 -11.30 -12.00 5.36
CA TYR A 55 -11.80 -12.07 3.98
C TYR A 55 -11.02 -13.07 3.13
N ILE A 56 -9.69 -13.01 3.09
CA ILE A 56 -8.90 -13.91 2.25
C ILE A 56 -8.89 -15.35 2.77
N PHE A 57 -9.10 -15.58 4.08
CA PHE A 57 -9.16 -16.92 4.66
C PHE A 57 -10.55 -17.55 4.65
N GLY A 58 -11.56 -16.91 4.02
CA GLY A 58 -12.82 -17.55 3.73
C GLY A 58 -14.08 -16.82 4.22
N ALA A 59 -13.95 -15.65 4.89
CA ALA A 59 -15.11 -14.79 5.19
C ALA A 59 -15.60 -14.07 3.92
N ASN A 60 -15.90 -14.87 2.90
CA ASN A 60 -16.30 -14.41 1.58
C ASN A 60 -17.32 -15.37 0.94
N THR A 61 -17.91 -14.96 -0.17
CA THR A 61 -18.82 -15.77 -0.99
C THR A 61 -18.35 -15.76 -2.43
N LYS A 62 -18.05 -16.95 -2.98
CA LYS A 62 -17.61 -17.10 -4.38
C LYS A 62 -18.76 -16.80 -5.35
N PRO A 63 -18.45 -16.36 -6.57
CA PRO A 63 -19.39 -16.49 -7.68
C PRO A 63 -19.85 -17.95 -7.81
N GLY A 64 -21.15 -18.20 -7.74
CA GLY A 64 -21.70 -19.58 -7.74
C GLY A 64 -21.89 -20.22 -6.35
N GLY A 65 -21.57 -19.50 -5.27
CA GLY A 65 -21.83 -19.92 -3.87
C GLY A 65 -20.63 -20.54 -3.17
N GLY A 66 -20.78 -20.73 -1.86
CA GLY A 66 -19.70 -21.22 -1.00
C GLY A 66 -18.64 -20.17 -0.68
N SER A 67 -17.70 -20.53 0.18
CA SER A 67 -16.55 -19.69 0.53
C SER A 67 -15.26 -20.22 -0.08
N GLY A 68 -14.19 -19.42 -0.08
CA GLY A 68 -12.89 -19.87 -0.55
C GLY A 68 -11.72 -19.07 -0.01
N LYS A 69 -10.60 -19.76 0.15
CA LYS A 69 -9.34 -19.10 0.48
C LYS A 69 -8.79 -18.40 -0.75
N ILE A 70 -8.31 -17.18 -0.55
CA ILE A 70 -7.57 -16.39 -1.54
C ILE A 70 -6.11 -16.39 -1.10
N GLN A 71 -5.19 -16.54 -2.04
CA GLN A 71 -3.77 -16.48 -1.72
C GLN A 71 -3.40 -15.08 -1.22
N MET A 72 -2.74 -15.03 -0.05
CA MET A 72 -2.24 -13.76 0.48
C MET A 72 -1.12 -13.24 -0.40
N THR A 73 -1.16 -11.95 -0.72
CA THR A 73 -0.09 -11.24 -1.42
C THR A 73 0.58 -10.21 -0.51
N ALA A 74 1.81 -9.87 -0.79
CA ALA A 74 2.53 -8.76 -0.17
C ALA A 74 2.72 -7.63 -1.20
N PRO A 75 2.72 -6.38 -0.85
CA PRO A 75 2.67 -5.82 0.49
C PRO A 75 1.25 -5.61 1.04
N VAL A 76 1.16 -5.33 2.34
CA VAL A 76 0.02 -4.65 2.96
C VAL A 76 0.22 -3.15 2.78
N GLU A 77 -0.71 -2.48 2.13
CA GLU A 77 -0.70 -1.02 1.97
C GLU A 77 -1.47 -0.36 3.12
N GLN A 78 -0.91 0.70 3.64
CA GLN A 78 -1.57 1.60 4.59
C GLN A 78 -1.49 3.04 4.08
N ASP A 79 -2.64 3.69 4.03
CA ASP A 79 -2.82 5.07 3.63
C ASP A 79 -3.59 5.83 4.73
N GLY A 80 -3.11 7.02 5.06
CA GLY A 80 -3.89 7.95 5.88
C GLY A 80 -5.04 8.50 5.03
N ALA A 81 -6.28 8.14 5.37
CA ALA A 81 -7.46 8.53 4.62
C ALA A 81 -7.67 10.05 4.67
N SER A 82 -6.90 10.77 3.86
CA SER A 82 -7.26 12.12 3.44
C SER A 82 -7.89 11.99 2.05
N GLY A 83 -9.20 12.24 1.99
CA GLY A 83 -9.93 12.25 0.74
C GLY A 83 -9.22 13.12 -0.30
N ARG A 84 -9.21 12.63 -1.52
CA ARG A 84 -8.76 13.26 -2.76
C ARG A 84 -8.79 14.79 -2.69
N ARG A 85 -7.63 15.40 -2.44
CA ARG A 85 -7.45 16.83 -2.66
C ARG A 85 -6.06 17.12 -3.20
N ILE A 86 -6.06 17.45 -4.47
CA ILE A 86 -4.97 18.11 -5.16
C ILE A 86 -5.03 19.58 -4.75
N ALA A 87 -4.06 20.08 -4.03
CA ALA A 87 -3.64 21.46 -4.06
C ALA A 87 -2.24 21.57 -3.45
N MET A 88 -1.30 21.85 -4.29
CA MET A 88 0.07 22.19 -3.95
C MET A 88 0.13 23.63 -3.44
N THR A 89 0.61 23.84 -2.22
CA THR A 89 1.58 24.89 -1.88
C THR A 89 1.96 24.77 -0.41
N ALA A 90 3.28 24.70 -0.17
CA ALA A 90 4.00 24.81 1.09
C ALA A 90 3.98 23.63 2.09
N PRO A 91 5.05 23.45 2.89
CA PRO A 91 5.23 22.27 3.73
C PRO A 91 4.28 22.34 4.92
N VAL A 92 3.28 21.51 4.90
CA VAL A 92 2.44 21.25 6.07
C VAL A 92 2.84 19.90 6.61
N ALA A 93 3.32 19.88 7.85
CA ALA A 93 3.37 18.67 8.64
C ALA A 93 1.94 18.08 8.65
N GLN A 94 1.70 17.06 7.85
CA GLN A 94 0.44 16.35 7.89
C GLN A 94 0.46 15.40 9.07
N GLN A 95 -0.09 15.87 10.18
CA GLN A 95 -0.80 15.00 11.09
C GLN A 95 -1.99 14.43 10.30
N GLY A 96 -2.18 13.08 10.38
CA GLY A 96 -3.23 12.38 9.67
C GLY A 96 -4.57 13.08 9.81
N GLY A 97 -5.16 13.42 8.69
CA GLY A 97 -6.50 13.96 8.67
C GLY A 97 -7.46 12.95 9.30
N ASP A 98 -8.31 13.40 10.18
CA ASP A 98 -9.50 12.72 10.76
C ASP A 98 -9.27 11.37 11.48
N GLY A 99 -8.02 10.95 11.75
CA GLY A 99 -7.75 9.68 12.43
C GLY A 99 -8.35 8.45 11.73
N ARG A 100 -8.45 8.48 10.41
CA ARG A 100 -8.94 7.35 9.60
C ARG A 100 -7.82 6.82 8.72
N TRP A 101 -7.73 5.50 8.62
CA TRP A 101 -6.71 4.80 7.88
C TRP A 101 -7.32 3.79 6.93
N THR A 102 -6.92 3.81 5.68
CA THR A 102 -7.30 2.79 4.69
C THR A 102 -6.19 1.76 4.59
N ILE A 103 -6.55 0.51 4.80
CA ILE A 103 -5.64 -0.64 4.67
C ILE A 103 -6.07 -1.45 3.45
N ARG A 104 -5.11 -1.86 2.61
CA ARG A 104 -5.34 -2.63 1.40
C ARG A 104 -4.51 -3.89 1.33
N PHE A 105 -5.15 -4.96 0.85
CA PHE A 105 -4.47 -6.16 0.37
C PHE A 105 -4.67 -6.25 -1.14
N PHE A 106 -3.59 -6.24 -1.89
CA PHE A 106 -3.68 -6.50 -3.32
C PHE A 106 -4.04 -7.96 -3.54
N LEU A 107 -4.99 -8.24 -4.42
CA LEU A 107 -5.40 -9.59 -4.74
C LEU A 107 -4.46 -10.19 -5.81
N PRO A 108 -4.41 -11.53 -5.94
CA PRO A 108 -3.58 -12.20 -6.93
C PRO A 108 -3.80 -11.66 -8.35
N SER A 109 -2.73 -11.58 -9.13
CA SER A 109 -2.79 -11.18 -10.53
C SER A 109 -3.75 -12.10 -11.31
N GLY A 110 -4.57 -11.51 -12.18
CA GLY A 110 -5.60 -12.24 -12.93
C GLY A 110 -6.96 -12.30 -12.24
N MET A 111 -7.07 -11.93 -10.96
CA MET A 111 -8.37 -11.79 -10.32
C MET A 111 -9.03 -10.47 -10.74
N THR A 112 -10.32 -10.52 -11.06
CA THR A 112 -11.12 -9.37 -11.49
C THR A 112 -12.31 -9.16 -10.55
N MET A 113 -13.01 -8.02 -10.66
CA MET A 113 -14.23 -7.78 -9.90
C MET A 113 -15.31 -8.88 -10.12
N ALA A 114 -15.34 -9.48 -11.30
CA ALA A 114 -16.30 -10.53 -11.62
C ALA A 114 -15.92 -11.90 -11.01
N THR A 115 -14.62 -12.18 -10.85
CA THR A 115 -14.13 -13.47 -10.36
C THR A 115 -13.78 -13.47 -8.88
N ALA A 116 -13.56 -12.29 -8.29
CA ALA A 116 -13.24 -12.18 -6.87
C ALA A 116 -14.44 -12.57 -5.99
N PRO A 117 -14.23 -13.38 -4.95
CA PRO A 117 -15.26 -13.64 -3.96
C PRO A 117 -15.75 -12.35 -3.30
N ARG A 118 -17.05 -12.23 -3.07
CA ARG A 118 -17.61 -11.05 -2.38
C ARG A 118 -17.30 -11.11 -0.88
N PRO A 119 -16.80 -10.03 -0.26
CA PRO A 119 -16.65 -9.97 1.19
C PRO A 119 -17.99 -10.18 1.89
N ARG A 120 -17.98 -10.88 3.03
CA ARG A 120 -19.14 -10.99 3.93
C ARG A 120 -19.18 -9.83 4.93
N ASP A 121 -18.01 -9.30 5.30
CA ASP A 121 -17.90 -8.12 6.15
C ASP A 121 -18.22 -6.87 5.32
N PRO A 122 -19.27 -6.10 5.65
CA PRO A 122 -19.64 -4.90 4.89
C PRO A 122 -18.60 -3.77 5.00
N SER A 123 -17.67 -3.85 5.94
CA SER A 123 -16.56 -2.90 6.04
C SER A 123 -15.39 -3.20 5.09
N VAL A 124 -15.44 -4.32 4.37
CA VAL A 124 -14.43 -4.73 3.39
C VAL A 124 -14.98 -4.52 1.99
N HIS A 125 -14.28 -3.76 1.18
CA HIS A 125 -14.68 -3.43 -0.19
C HIS A 125 -13.65 -3.92 -1.20
N LEU A 126 -14.11 -4.34 -2.37
CA LEU A 126 -13.24 -4.61 -3.51
C LEU A 126 -13.11 -3.34 -4.33
N VAL A 127 -11.87 -2.96 -4.66
CA VAL A 127 -11.57 -1.76 -5.43
C VAL A 127 -10.59 -2.05 -6.56
N GLU A 128 -10.83 -1.43 -7.70
CA GLU A 128 -9.86 -1.43 -8.79
C GLU A 128 -8.87 -0.29 -8.57
N VAL A 129 -7.60 -0.64 -8.42
CA VAL A 129 -6.50 0.33 -8.35
C VAL A 129 -5.97 0.52 -9.78
N PRO A 130 -6.08 1.73 -10.35
CA PRO A 130 -5.67 1.98 -11.72
C PRO A 130 -4.18 1.74 -11.93
N ALA A 131 -3.77 1.65 -13.19
CA ALA A 131 -2.36 1.66 -13.54
C ALA A 131 -1.72 2.98 -13.08
N VAL A 132 -0.53 2.90 -12.50
CA VAL A 132 0.13 4.06 -11.87
C VAL A 132 1.64 3.88 -11.85
N THR A 133 2.36 4.98 -12.02
CA THR A 133 3.79 5.03 -11.71
C THR A 133 3.98 5.48 -10.27
N MET A 134 4.74 4.71 -9.50
CA MET A 134 5.06 4.99 -8.10
C MET A 134 6.54 5.28 -7.93
N ALA A 135 6.87 6.33 -7.21
CA ALA A 135 8.20 6.51 -6.67
C ALA A 135 8.28 5.78 -5.31
N VAL A 136 9.26 4.90 -5.16
CA VAL A 136 9.33 3.98 -4.03
C VAL A 136 10.69 4.07 -3.35
N LEU A 137 10.69 4.33 -2.05
CA LEU A 137 11.87 4.31 -1.19
C LEU A 137 11.77 3.13 -0.21
N ARG A 138 12.74 2.21 -0.28
CA ARG A 138 12.82 1.05 0.60
C ARG A 138 13.61 1.37 1.86
N PHE A 139 13.16 0.81 2.99
CA PHE A 139 13.87 0.86 4.27
C PHE A 139 13.70 -0.45 5.06
N SER A 140 14.58 -0.67 6.03
CA SER A 140 14.49 -1.77 7.01
C SER A 140 14.23 -1.22 8.42
N GLY A 141 14.01 -2.10 9.37
CA GLY A 141 13.74 -1.71 10.75
C GLY A 141 12.27 -1.84 11.16
N SER A 142 11.93 -1.31 12.34
CA SER A 142 10.55 -1.32 12.83
C SER A 142 9.70 -0.32 12.06
N PRO A 143 8.52 -0.71 11.53
CA PRO A 143 7.65 0.17 10.75
C PRO A 143 6.72 1.01 11.64
N GLY A 144 7.28 1.67 12.65
CA GLY A 144 6.53 2.61 13.50
C GLY A 144 6.25 3.94 12.77
N ALA A 145 5.24 4.69 13.25
CA ALA A 145 4.79 5.96 12.65
C ALA A 145 5.95 6.94 12.40
N ARG A 146 6.86 7.09 13.37
CA ARG A 146 8.02 7.97 13.24
C ARG A 146 8.97 7.56 12.11
N ALA A 147 9.22 6.25 11.94
CA ALA A 147 10.08 5.75 10.87
C ALA A 147 9.42 5.96 9.51
N VAL A 148 8.12 5.68 9.40
CA VAL A 148 7.34 5.92 8.18
C VAL A 148 7.37 7.41 7.82
N ALA A 149 7.11 8.30 8.76
CA ALA A 149 7.14 9.75 8.55
C ALA A 149 8.51 10.21 8.04
N ALA A 150 9.60 9.84 8.71
CA ALA A 150 10.96 10.25 8.31
C ALA A 150 11.34 9.76 6.91
N HIS A 151 10.95 8.53 6.53
CA HIS A 151 11.21 8.02 5.19
C HIS A 151 10.30 8.63 4.13
N SER A 152 9.07 9.01 4.49
CA SER A 152 8.16 9.76 3.61
C SER A 152 8.71 11.15 3.29
N GLU A 153 9.18 11.88 4.30
CA GLU A 153 9.85 13.17 4.12
C GLU A 153 11.09 13.05 3.23
N ARG A 154 11.91 12.01 3.47
CA ARG A 154 13.09 11.75 2.63
C ARG A 154 12.72 11.44 1.18
N LEU A 155 11.67 10.66 0.94
CA LEU A 155 11.17 10.36 -0.40
C LEU A 155 10.75 11.65 -1.11
N LEU A 156 9.96 12.49 -0.45
CA LEU A 156 9.49 13.75 -1.02
C LEU A 156 10.63 14.74 -1.29
N ALA A 157 11.63 14.80 -0.40
CA ALA A 157 12.83 15.63 -0.60
C ALA A 157 13.63 15.21 -1.85
N ILE A 158 13.81 13.89 -2.06
CA ILE A 158 14.50 13.38 -3.27
C ILE A 158 13.70 13.73 -4.54
N LEU A 159 12.38 13.70 -4.49
CA LEU A 159 11.53 14.03 -5.63
C LEU A 159 11.49 15.53 -5.94
N ALA A 160 11.70 16.39 -4.96
CA ALA A 160 11.68 17.85 -5.14
C ALA A 160 12.67 18.32 -6.22
N ASP A 161 13.86 17.70 -6.25
CA ASP A 161 14.95 17.99 -7.20
C ASP A 161 14.93 17.13 -8.46
N SER A 162 13.80 16.48 -8.73
CA SER A 162 13.63 15.55 -9.84
C SER A 162 12.58 16.03 -10.86
N PRO A 163 12.54 15.47 -12.08
CA PRO A 163 11.47 15.75 -13.02
C PRO A 163 10.14 15.09 -12.68
N TRP A 164 10.04 14.44 -11.52
CA TRP A 164 8.84 13.72 -11.08
C TRP A 164 8.14 14.50 -9.98
N LYS A 165 6.83 14.65 -10.12
CA LYS A 165 5.98 15.35 -9.17
C LYS A 165 5.05 14.34 -8.47
N PRO A 166 4.92 14.37 -7.14
CA PRO A 166 3.91 13.61 -6.44
C PRO A 166 2.49 13.92 -6.95
N ASP A 167 1.72 12.87 -7.23
CA ASP A 167 0.32 12.93 -7.70
C ASP A 167 -0.60 12.15 -6.76
N GLY A 168 -0.44 12.37 -5.47
CA GLY A 168 -1.27 11.74 -4.45
C GLY A 168 -0.57 11.65 -3.09
N PRO A 169 -1.21 10.99 -2.12
CA PRO A 169 -0.65 10.79 -0.79
C PRO A 169 0.51 9.78 -0.81
N VAL A 170 1.41 9.92 0.17
CA VAL A 170 2.40 8.87 0.44
C VAL A 170 1.72 7.72 1.15
N VAL A 171 1.94 6.51 0.67
CA VAL A 171 1.46 5.27 1.28
C VAL A 171 2.62 4.47 1.84
N ALA A 172 2.37 3.68 2.88
CA ALA A 172 3.35 2.77 3.45
C ALA A 172 3.02 1.32 3.06
N TRP A 173 4.05 0.56 2.68
CA TRP A 173 3.96 -0.84 2.30
C TRP A 173 4.79 -1.73 3.22
N PHE A 174 4.15 -2.75 3.80
CA PHE A 174 4.75 -3.68 4.73
C PHE A 174 4.73 -5.10 4.16
N TYR A 175 5.89 -5.74 4.12
CA TYR A 175 6.10 -7.02 3.44
C TYR A 175 6.26 -8.19 4.38
N ASP A 176 6.64 -7.92 5.62
CA ASP A 176 7.02 -8.95 6.58
C ASP A 176 6.07 -9.00 7.77
N PRO A 177 5.81 -10.20 8.32
CA PRO A 177 5.00 -10.35 9.51
C PRO A 177 5.70 -9.76 10.77
N PRO A 178 4.95 -9.45 11.82
CA PRO A 178 5.47 -8.74 13.00
C PRO A 178 6.58 -9.50 13.76
N TRP A 179 6.67 -10.81 13.62
CA TRP A 179 7.72 -11.64 14.23
C TRP A 179 9.04 -11.66 13.44
N THR A 180 9.10 -11.07 12.25
CA THR A 180 10.36 -10.92 11.51
C THR A 180 11.28 -9.95 12.25
N LEU A 181 12.54 -10.30 12.38
CA LEU A 181 13.56 -9.47 13.03
C LEU A 181 13.62 -8.08 12.34
N PRO A 182 13.65 -6.97 13.08
CA PRO A 182 13.52 -5.63 12.51
C PRO A 182 14.46 -5.35 11.35
N TRP A 183 15.73 -5.70 11.46
CA TRP A 183 16.75 -5.44 10.43
C TRP A 183 16.58 -6.30 9.17
N LEU A 184 15.80 -7.38 9.22
CA LEU A 184 15.44 -8.22 8.07
C LEU A 184 14.13 -7.78 7.40
N ARG A 185 13.38 -6.86 8.01
CA ARG A 185 12.10 -6.39 7.45
C ARG A 185 12.33 -5.54 6.21
N ARG A 186 11.47 -5.76 5.23
CA ARG A 186 11.32 -4.88 4.08
C ARG A 186 10.08 -4.01 4.31
N ASN A 187 10.31 -2.73 4.40
CA ASN A 187 9.28 -1.72 4.39
C ASN A 187 9.54 -0.77 3.22
N GLU A 188 8.51 -0.16 2.71
CA GLU A 188 8.63 0.83 1.65
C GLU A 188 7.65 1.97 1.92
N VAL A 189 8.07 3.19 1.60
CA VAL A 189 7.16 4.33 1.41
C VAL A 189 7.09 4.60 -0.08
N ALA A 190 5.89 4.87 -0.57
CA ALA A 190 5.64 5.05 -1.98
C ALA A 190 4.67 6.19 -2.21
N VAL A 191 4.83 6.91 -3.33
CA VAL A 191 3.92 7.98 -3.73
C VAL A 191 3.65 7.87 -5.22
N PRO A 192 2.39 8.02 -5.67
CA PRO A 192 2.09 8.17 -7.08
C PRO A 192 2.82 9.37 -7.64
N VAL A 193 3.36 9.24 -8.86
CA VAL A 193 4.09 10.34 -9.50
C VAL A 193 3.70 10.51 -10.95
N GLU A 194 3.71 11.76 -11.40
CA GLU A 194 3.63 12.14 -12.80
C GLU A 194 4.93 12.82 -13.24
N HIS A 195 5.27 12.73 -14.53
CA HIS A 195 6.40 13.43 -15.09
C HIS A 195 6.06 14.91 -15.26
N ARG A 196 6.91 15.81 -14.77
CA ARG A 196 6.77 17.26 -15.05
C ARG A 196 6.93 17.47 -16.55
N GLU A 197 5.92 17.96 -17.23
CA GLU A 197 6.07 18.43 -18.60
C GLU A 197 7.09 19.58 -18.61
N ARG A 198 8.08 19.47 -19.50
CA ARG A 198 8.98 20.61 -19.77
C ARG A 198 8.14 21.70 -20.43
N ARG A 199 7.92 22.78 -19.72
CA ARG A 199 7.47 24.02 -20.36
C ARG A 199 8.62 24.64 -21.12
#